data_fbc41d974ca79f911c47ca1d39124fcf
#
_entry.id   fbc41d974ca79f911c47ca1d39124fcf
#
_cell.length_a   1.000
_cell.length_b   1.000
_cell.length_c   1.000
_cell.angle_alpha   90.00
_cell.angle_beta   90.00
_cell.angle_gamma   90.00
#
_symmetry.space_group_name_H-M   'P 1'
#
loop_
_entity.id
_entity.type
_entity.pdbx_description
1 polymer ?
#
loop_
_entity_poly.entity_id
_entity_poly.type
_entity_poly.pdbx_seq_one_letter_code
_entity_poly.pdbx_strand_id
1 'polypeptide(L)'
;SRIIASLPTINYLTERGAEVILCSHLGRPKGKVDKKYSLAPAAKRLNELGVKTVLSEDVVGPCSDRLVSEIKKGEVVMLENLRFCPQEEADDPDFCRKLASYADVYVNDAFGTAHRAHASTAGVTQYLDVCVAGLLIAKELEIMGGALDNPKRPFVAILGGSKVSDKIGVIENLPNKVD
;
A
#
# COMPACT_ATOMS: atom_id res chain seq x y z
N SER A 1 13.32 2.03 -7.32
CA SER A 1 12.85 2.21 -5.94
C SER A 1 11.35 1.92 -5.87
N ARG A 2 10.81 1.64 -4.68
CA ARG A 2 9.36 1.37 -4.49
C ARG A 2 8.49 2.54 -4.95
N ILE A 3 8.93 3.77 -4.74
CA ILE A 3 8.23 4.98 -5.20
C ILE A 3 8.09 4.98 -6.73
N ILE A 4 9.14 4.62 -7.46
CA ILE A 4 9.08 4.54 -8.94
C ILE A 4 8.09 3.45 -9.38
N ALA A 5 8.02 2.33 -8.66
CA ALA A 5 7.14 1.23 -9.01
C ALA A 5 5.64 1.58 -8.81
N SER A 6 5.30 2.51 -7.90
CA SER A 6 3.92 2.96 -7.71
C SER A 6 3.48 4.10 -8.65
N LEU A 7 4.42 4.74 -9.36
CA LEU A 7 4.08 5.85 -10.27
C LEU A 7 3.04 5.49 -11.34
N PRO A 8 3.09 4.31 -11.99
CA PRO A 8 2.08 3.97 -13.00
C PRO A 8 0.65 4.06 -12.48
N THR A 9 0.39 3.57 -11.27
CA THR A 9 -0.95 3.66 -10.64
C THR A 9 -1.30 5.10 -10.29
N ILE A 10 -0.37 5.85 -9.69
CA ILE A 10 -0.60 7.23 -9.29
C ILE A 10 -0.89 8.09 -10.54
N ASN A 11 -0.07 8.01 -11.57
CA ASN A 11 -0.24 8.77 -12.80
C ASN A 11 -1.55 8.40 -13.51
N TYR A 12 -1.86 7.10 -13.59
CA TYR A 12 -3.12 6.63 -14.17
C TYR A 12 -4.35 7.29 -13.53
N LEU A 13 -4.34 7.43 -12.21
CA LEU A 13 -5.43 8.03 -11.45
C LEU A 13 -5.47 9.56 -11.62
N THR A 14 -4.33 10.23 -11.44
CA THR A 14 -4.24 11.70 -11.51
C THR A 14 -4.53 12.24 -12.92
N GLU A 15 -4.06 11.57 -13.98
CA GLU A 15 -4.34 11.94 -15.38
C GLU A 15 -5.83 11.82 -15.73
N ARG A 16 -6.58 11.00 -14.99
CA ARG A 16 -8.05 10.87 -15.13
C ARG A 16 -8.83 11.79 -14.20
N GLY A 17 -8.12 12.68 -13.50
CA GLY A 17 -8.73 13.67 -12.63
C GLY A 17 -9.18 13.11 -11.29
N ALA A 18 -8.68 11.95 -10.85
CA ALA A 18 -8.93 11.47 -9.50
C ALA A 18 -8.23 12.35 -8.47
N GLU A 19 -8.87 12.54 -7.34
CA GLU A 19 -8.29 13.10 -6.12
C GLU A 19 -7.64 11.93 -5.37
N VAL A 20 -6.30 11.94 -5.29
CA VAL A 20 -5.56 10.77 -4.83
C VAL A 20 -5.05 10.96 -3.41
N ILE A 21 -5.42 10.03 -2.51
CA ILE A 21 -4.94 10.00 -1.13
C ILE A 21 -4.00 8.80 -0.98
N LEU A 22 -2.72 9.09 -0.72
CA LEU A 22 -1.70 8.07 -0.56
C LEU A 22 -1.53 7.72 0.91
N CYS A 23 -1.66 6.43 1.20
CA CYS A 23 -1.36 5.81 2.48
C CYS A 23 -0.11 4.95 2.38
N SER A 24 0.82 5.07 3.31
CA SER A 24 2.03 4.25 3.33
C SER A 24 2.62 4.13 4.73
N HIS A 25 3.64 3.28 4.87
CA HIS A 25 4.39 3.17 6.11
C HIS A 25 5.90 3.09 5.86
N LEU A 26 6.67 3.50 6.85
CA LEU A 26 8.12 3.41 6.87
C LEU A 26 8.61 2.89 8.22
N GLY A 27 9.42 1.84 8.20
CA GLY A 27 10.04 1.29 9.41
C GLY A 27 9.05 0.72 10.43
N ARG A 28 9.44 0.74 11.71
CA ARG A 28 8.65 0.23 12.84
C ARG A 28 8.66 1.21 14.00
N PRO A 29 7.90 2.30 13.93
CA PRO A 29 7.85 3.33 14.98
C PRO A 29 7.08 2.91 16.23
N LYS A 30 6.42 1.74 16.22
CA LYS A 30 5.67 1.18 17.37
C LYS A 30 4.56 2.10 17.89
N GLY A 31 3.79 2.68 16.99
CA GLY A 31 2.66 3.55 17.34
C GLY A 31 3.07 4.92 17.91
N LYS A 32 4.29 5.40 17.61
CA LYS A 32 4.79 6.69 18.08
C LYS A 32 5.30 7.52 16.92
N VAL A 33 5.04 8.81 16.98
CA VAL A 33 5.60 9.77 16.01
C VAL A 33 7.12 9.87 16.23
N ASP A 34 7.88 9.59 15.17
CA ASP A 34 9.34 9.71 15.16
C ASP A 34 9.77 10.26 13.79
N LYS A 35 10.37 11.42 13.77
CA LYS A 35 10.78 12.15 12.55
C LYS A 35 11.63 11.32 11.59
N LYS A 36 12.41 10.36 12.08
CA LYS A 36 13.23 9.47 11.23
C LYS A 36 12.39 8.52 10.38
N TYR A 37 11.14 8.30 10.75
CA TYR A 37 10.16 7.47 10.04
C TYR A 37 9.08 8.29 9.31
N SER A 38 9.23 9.62 9.26
CA SER A 38 8.32 10.47 8.49
C SER A 38 8.36 10.13 7.00
N LEU A 39 7.22 10.24 6.34
CA LEU A 39 7.09 10.08 4.90
C LEU A 39 7.49 11.34 4.10
N ALA A 40 7.99 12.39 4.77
CA ALA A 40 8.44 13.61 4.10
C ALA A 40 9.47 13.37 2.96
N PRO A 41 10.46 12.46 3.11
CA PRO A 41 11.36 12.14 2.00
C PRO A 41 10.64 11.47 0.82
N ALA A 42 9.57 10.70 1.08
CA ALA A 42 8.78 10.06 0.02
C ALA A 42 7.94 11.10 -0.74
N ALA A 43 7.25 11.99 -0.03
CA ALA A 43 6.50 13.09 -0.63
C ALA A 43 7.41 14.02 -1.44
N LYS A 44 8.58 14.38 -0.92
CA LYS A 44 9.60 15.13 -1.66
C LYS A 44 9.98 14.42 -2.96
N ARG A 45 10.24 13.10 -2.88
CA ARG A 45 10.62 12.32 -4.06
C ARG A 45 9.52 12.22 -5.11
N LEU A 46 8.26 12.13 -4.71
CA LEU A 46 7.12 12.18 -5.63
C LEU A 46 7.07 13.53 -6.37
N ASN A 47 7.25 14.64 -5.65
CA ASN A 47 7.31 15.98 -6.27
C ASN A 47 8.48 16.11 -7.26
N GLU A 48 9.66 15.59 -6.94
CA GLU A 48 10.82 15.55 -7.87
C GLU A 48 10.52 14.73 -9.14
N LEU A 49 9.64 13.74 -9.04
CA LEU A 49 9.19 12.88 -10.14
C LEU A 49 7.96 13.44 -10.89
N GLY A 50 7.56 14.67 -10.58
CA GLY A 50 6.48 15.38 -11.28
C GLY A 50 5.08 15.12 -10.71
N VAL A 51 4.95 14.36 -9.61
CA VAL A 51 3.66 14.14 -8.93
C VAL A 51 3.47 15.19 -7.85
N LYS A 52 2.58 16.18 -8.10
CA LYS A 52 2.29 17.25 -7.13
C LYS A 52 1.67 16.68 -5.86
N THR A 53 2.47 16.47 -4.84
CA THR A 53 2.10 15.79 -3.60
C THR A 53 2.22 16.75 -2.41
N VAL A 54 1.16 16.84 -1.60
CA VAL A 54 1.16 17.51 -0.29
C VAL A 54 1.18 16.45 0.80
N LEU A 55 2.11 16.56 1.75
CA LEU A 55 2.17 15.67 2.92
C LEU A 55 1.30 16.25 4.04
N SER A 56 0.43 15.42 4.62
CA SER A 56 -0.27 15.74 5.86
C SER A 56 0.68 15.63 7.07
N GLU A 57 0.41 16.41 8.11
CA GLU A 57 1.14 16.32 9.38
C GLU A 57 0.65 15.16 10.26
N ASP A 58 -0.51 14.62 9.96
CA ASP A 58 -1.14 13.49 10.67
C ASP A 58 -1.60 12.39 9.69
N VAL A 59 -2.08 11.29 10.25
CA VAL A 59 -2.67 10.18 9.46
C VAL A 59 -4.17 10.35 9.36
N VAL A 60 -4.84 10.43 10.50
CA VAL A 60 -6.25 10.76 10.64
C VAL A 60 -6.35 11.85 11.70
N GLY A 61 -6.77 13.05 11.31
CA GLY A 61 -6.79 14.19 12.20
C GLY A 61 -7.10 15.50 11.47
N PRO A 62 -7.02 16.64 12.16
CA PRO A 62 -7.43 17.92 11.59
C PRO A 62 -6.68 18.33 10.32
N CYS A 63 -5.40 17.98 10.20
CA CYS A 63 -4.60 18.31 9.02
C CYS A 63 -5.06 17.47 7.81
N SER A 64 -5.18 16.15 7.98
CA SER A 64 -5.68 15.26 6.93
C SER A 64 -7.10 15.60 6.54
N ASP A 65 -7.99 15.85 7.51
CA ASP A 65 -9.39 16.23 7.26
C ASP A 65 -9.47 17.48 6.37
N ARG A 66 -8.68 18.50 6.70
CA ARG A 66 -8.62 19.72 5.89
C ARG A 66 -8.05 19.47 4.50
N LEU A 67 -6.90 18.79 4.39
CA LEU A 67 -6.26 18.55 3.09
C LEU A 67 -7.14 17.69 2.17
N VAL A 68 -7.82 16.68 2.71
CA VAL A 68 -8.75 15.84 1.96
C VAL A 68 -9.98 16.64 1.52
N SER A 69 -10.50 17.55 2.34
CA SER A 69 -11.62 18.41 1.93
C SER A 69 -11.28 19.47 0.89
N GLU A 70 -10.00 19.85 0.79
CA GLU A 70 -9.51 20.90 -0.10
C GLU A 70 -8.83 20.36 -1.38
N ILE A 71 -8.58 19.04 -1.46
CA ILE A 71 -7.91 18.40 -2.60
C ILE A 71 -8.68 18.64 -3.89
N LYS A 72 -7.94 18.82 -4.99
CA LYS A 72 -8.51 19.06 -6.32
C LYS A 72 -8.18 17.92 -7.27
N LYS A 73 -8.98 17.79 -8.30
CA LYS A 73 -8.77 16.80 -9.37
C LYS A 73 -7.33 16.79 -9.88
N GLY A 74 -6.73 15.62 -9.88
CA GLY A 74 -5.36 15.42 -10.30
C GLY A 74 -4.30 15.75 -9.25
N GLU A 75 -4.69 16.19 -8.06
CA GLU A 75 -3.77 16.41 -6.94
C GLU A 75 -3.60 15.15 -6.08
N VAL A 76 -2.53 15.15 -5.30
CA VAL A 76 -2.18 14.03 -4.42
C VAL A 76 -1.94 14.55 -3.01
N VAL A 77 -2.66 14.00 -2.04
CA VAL A 77 -2.37 14.14 -0.62
C VAL A 77 -1.73 12.85 -0.12
N MET A 78 -0.59 12.94 0.53
CA MET A 78 0.03 11.82 1.23
C MET A 78 -0.23 11.97 2.73
N LEU A 79 -0.83 10.97 3.35
CA LEU A 79 -0.94 10.93 4.80
C LEU A 79 0.42 10.63 5.42
N GLU A 80 0.63 11.03 6.68
CA GLU A 80 1.85 10.67 7.39
C GLU A 80 1.89 9.15 7.65
N ASN A 81 3.02 8.66 8.14
CA ASN A 81 3.28 7.24 8.34
C ASN A 81 2.17 6.57 9.16
N LEU A 82 1.42 5.68 8.52
CA LEU A 82 0.31 4.95 9.13
C LEU A 82 0.68 4.29 10.46
N ARG A 83 1.92 3.80 10.58
CA ARG A 83 2.43 3.13 11.80
C ARG A 83 2.76 4.08 12.95
N PHE A 84 2.53 5.37 12.80
CA PHE A 84 2.49 6.29 13.94
C PHE A 84 1.22 6.09 14.78
N CYS A 85 0.18 5.49 14.18
CA CYS A 85 -1.06 5.11 14.85
C CYS A 85 -1.01 3.62 15.19
N PRO A 86 -1.07 3.22 16.47
CA PRO A 86 -1.10 1.81 16.85
C PRO A 86 -2.34 1.08 16.31
N GLN A 87 -3.41 1.81 16.04
CA GLN A 87 -4.65 1.34 15.45
C GLN A 87 -4.46 0.75 14.04
N GLU A 88 -3.44 1.18 13.30
CA GLU A 88 -3.13 0.62 11.98
C GLU A 88 -2.79 -0.87 12.07
N GLU A 89 -1.86 -1.25 12.95
CA GLU A 89 -1.44 -2.65 13.10
C GLU A 89 -2.46 -3.49 13.89
N ALA A 90 -3.35 -2.84 14.66
CA ALA A 90 -4.43 -3.49 15.41
C ALA A 90 -5.69 -3.74 14.59
N ASP A 91 -5.74 -3.24 13.35
CA ASP A 91 -6.95 -3.28 12.50
C ASP A 91 -8.18 -2.69 13.19
N ASP A 92 -8.00 -1.58 13.90
CA ASP A 92 -9.02 -0.95 14.73
C ASP A 92 -10.20 -0.45 13.89
N PRO A 93 -11.46 -0.85 14.19
CA PRO A 93 -12.62 -0.55 13.36
C PRO A 93 -12.93 0.94 13.21
N ASP A 94 -12.72 1.74 14.26
CA ASP A 94 -13.00 3.18 14.20
C ASP A 94 -11.95 3.91 13.37
N PHE A 95 -10.70 3.49 13.48
CA PHE A 95 -9.62 3.97 12.62
C PHE A 95 -9.85 3.57 11.16
N CYS A 96 -10.26 2.32 10.89
CA CYS A 96 -10.60 1.84 9.55
C CYS A 96 -11.73 2.67 8.93
N ARG A 97 -12.80 2.91 9.67
CA ARG A 97 -13.94 3.72 9.24
C ARG A 97 -13.54 5.16 8.94
N LYS A 98 -12.70 5.75 9.79
CA LYS A 98 -12.19 7.11 9.58
C LYS A 98 -11.30 7.17 8.36
N LEU A 99 -10.39 6.21 8.17
CA LEU A 99 -9.52 6.14 7.00
C LEU A 99 -10.32 5.95 5.70
N ALA A 100 -11.34 5.07 5.73
CA ALA A 100 -12.23 4.85 4.60
C ALA A 100 -13.04 6.10 4.23
N SER A 101 -13.39 6.95 5.22
CA SER A 101 -14.17 8.18 4.96
C SER A 101 -13.42 9.23 4.11
N TYR A 102 -12.16 9.02 3.82
CA TYR A 102 -11.36 9.90 2.98
C TYR A 102 -11.50 9.63 1.48
N ALA A 103 -12.10 8.52 1.06
CA ALA A 103 -12.18 8.15 -0.34
C ALA A 103 -13.44 7.34 -0.67
N ASP A 104 -13.83 7.33 -1.94
CA ASP A 104 -14.95 6.54 -2.46
C ASP A 104 -14.46 5.17 -3.00
N VAL A 105 -13.19 5.06 -3.34
CA VAL A 105 -12.58 3.87 -3.95
C VAL A 105 -11.27 3.55 -3.25
N TYR A 106 -11.09 2.29 -2.87
CA TYR A 106 -9.82 1.79 -2.34
C TYR A 106 -9.00 1.10 -3.43
N VAL A 107 -7.73 1.49 -3.52
CA VAL A 107 -6.75 0.86 -4.43
C VAL A 107 -5.61 0.26 -3.62
N ASN A 108 -5.48 -1.06 -3.61
CA ASN A 108 -4.31 -1.72 -3.04
C ASN A 108 -3.20 -1.86 -4.09
N ASP A 109 -2.08 -1.19 -3.85
CA ASP A 109 -0.91 -1.26 -4.73
C ASP A 109 0.37 -1.63 -3.96
N ALA A 110 0.20 -2.31 -2.83
CA ALA A 110 1.26 -2.69 -1.91
C ALA A 110 1.29 -4.21 -1.66
N PHE A 111 1.71 -5.00 -2.66
CA PHE A 111 1.77 -6.47 -2.59
C PHE A 111 2.50 -6.97 -1.33
N GLY A 112 3.64 -6.35 -0.98
CA GLY A 112 4.44 -6.75 0.17
C GLY A 112 3.74 -6.63 1.54
N THR A 113 2.57 -5.98 1.62
CA THR A 113 1.75 -5.85 2.84
C THR A 113 0.36 -6.46 2.69
N ALA A 114 -0.02 -6.89 1.50
CA ALA A 114 -1.35 -7.43 1.22
C ALA A 114 -1.72 -8.66 2.07
N HIS A 115 -0.71 -9.38 2.58
CA HIS A 115 -0.88 -10.54 3.47
C HIS A 115 -1.16 -10.17 4.95
N ARG A 116 -1.18 -8.87 5.31
CA ARG A 116 -1.37 -8.41 6.69
C ARG A 116 -2.79 -7.91 6.89
N ALA A 117 -3.43 -8.33 7.99
CA ALA A 117 -4.68 -7.76 8.45
C ALA A 117 -4.40 -6.45 9.22
N HIS A 118 -4.10 -5.38 8.48
CA HIS A 118 -3.93 -4.03 9.03
C HIS A 118 -5.09 -3.15 8.55
N ALA A 119 -5.34 -2.06 9.23
CA ALA A 119 -6.42 -1.14 8.91
C ALA A 119 -6.38 -0.67 7.45
N SER A 120 -5.21 -0.26 6.95
CA SER A 120 -5.05 0.24 5.58
C SER A 120 -5.01 -0.85 4.49
N THR A 121 -4.97 -2.14 4.84
CA THR A 121 -4.93 -3.24 3.89
C THR A 121 -6.18 -4.12 3.91
N ALA A 122 -6.69 -4.41 5.11
CA ALA A 122 -7.87 -5.27 5.30
C ALA A 122 -9.08 -4.49 5.85
N GLY A 123 -8.93 -3.82 6.99
CA GLY A 123 -10.06 -3.20 7.66
C GLY A 123 -10.78 -2.13 6.83
N VAL A 124 -10.05 -1.29 6.12
CA VAL A 124 -10.62 -0.24 5.26
C VAL A 124 -11.58 -0.78 4.21
N THR A 125 -11.34 -1.99 3.71
CA THR A 125 -12.17 -2.62 2.67
C THR A 125 -13.57 -2.99 3.16
N GLN A 126 -13.80 -3.03 4.45
CA GLN A 126 -15.13 -3.30 5.04
C GLN A 126 -16.06 -2.08 4.99
N TYR A 127 -15.52 -0.91 4.69
CA TYR A 127 -16.24 0.37 4.71
C TYR A 127 -16.28 1.06 3.33
N LEU A 128 -15.79 0.40 2.29
CA LEU A 128 -15.78 0.91 0.90
C LEU A 128 -16.37 -0.14 -0.04
N ASP A 129 -17.31 0.26 -0.87
CA ASP A 129 -18.00 -0.61 -1.82
C ASP A 129 -17.09 -1.05 -2.98
N VAL A 130 -16.12 -0.22 -3.35
CA VAL A 130 -15.23 -0.47 -4.48
C VAL A 130 -13.79 -0.60 -3.99
N CYS A 131 -13.26 -1.82 -4.06
CA CYS A 131 -11.89 -2.15 -3.69
C CYS A 131 -11.22 -2.86 -4.88
N VAL A 132 -10.11 -2.31 -5.36
CA VAL A 132 -9.40 -2.79 -6.55
C VAL A 132 -7.91 -2.93 -6.33
N ALA A 133 -7.25 -3.73 -7.18
CA ALA A 133 -5.80 -3.81 -7.24
C ALA A 133 -5.23 -2.69 -8.11
N GLY A 134 -4.13 -2.09 -7.68
CA GLY A 134 -3.36 -1.16 -8.49
C GLY A 134 -2.51 -1.87 -9.55
N LEU A 135 -1.92 -1.10 -10.45
CA LEU A 135 -1.18 -1.64 -11.60
C LEU A 135 0.10 -2.39 -11.19
N LEU A 136 0.71 -2.04 -10.05
CA LEU A 136 1.87 -2.76 -9.52
C LEU A 136 1.46 -4.16 -9.04
N ILE A 137 0.39 -4.27 -8.26
CA ILE A 137 -0.14 -5.58 -7.83
C ILE A 137 -0.62 -6.39 -9.03
N ALA A 138 -1.32 -5.79 -9.98
CA ALA A 138 -1.79 -6.48 -11.18
C ALA A 138 -0.61 -7.12 -11.94
N LYS A 139 0.48 -6.38 -12.12
CA LYS A 139 1.70 -6.90 -12.76
C LYS A 139 2.37 -8.03 -11.97
N GLU A 140 2.43 -7.90 -10.64
CA GLU A 140 3.01 -8.96 -9.79
C GLU A 140 2.16 -10.23 -9.83
N LEU A 141 0.83 -10.10 -9.80
CA LEU A 141 -0.09 -11.23 -9.93
C LEU A 141 0.02 -11.90 -11.31
N GLU A 142 0.12 -11.13 -12.39
CA GLU A 142 0.32 -11.66 -13.74
C GLU A 142 1.62 -12.49 -13.85
N ILE A 143 2.73 -11.94 -13.37
CA ILE A 143 4.04 -12.60 -13.43
C ILE A 143 4.06 -13.85 -12.54
N MET A 144 3.61 -13.74 -11.29
CA MET A 144 3.62 -14.85 -10.33
C MET A 144 2.60 -15.92 -10.68
N GLY A 145 1.37 -15.51 -11.05
CA GLY A 145 0.32 -16.43 -11.50
C GLY A 145 0.74 -17.20 -12.74
N GLY A 146 1.24 -16.50 -13.77
CA GLY A 146 1.75 -17.12 -14.98
C GLY A 146 2.90 -18.11 -14.72
N ALA A 147 3.81 -17.78 -13.80
CA ALA A 147 4.90 -18.68 -13.42
C ALA A 147 4.42 -19.92 -12.65
N LEU A 148 3.34 -19.81 -11.86
CA LEU A 148 2.83 -20.90 -11.03
C LEU A 148 1.80 -21.77 -11.75
N ASP A 149 1.00 -21.20 -12.66
CA ASP A 149 -0.11 -21.90 -13.32
C ASP A 149 0.31 -22.53 -14.66
N ASN A 150 1.25 -21.91 -15.36
CA ASN A 150 1.80 -22.43 -16.62
C ASN A 150 3.31 -22.23 -16.72
N PRO A 151 4.11 -22.88 -15.85
CA PRO A 151 5.54 -22.68 -15.79
C PRO A 151 6.25 -23.18 -17.07
N LYS A 152 7.24 -22.42 -17.53
CA LYS A 152 8.23 -22.94 -18.46
C LYS A 152 9.10 -23.96 -17.73
N ARG A 153 9.22 -25.18 -18.31
CA ARG A 153 10.01 -26.28 -17.73
C ARG A 153 11.47 -26.25 -18.19
N PRO A 154 12.44 -26.60 -17.35
CA PRO A 154 12.28 -26.96 -15.92
C PRO A 154 11.97 -25.75 -15.03
N PHE A 155 11.05 -25.91 -14.08
CA PHE A 155 10.67 -24.89 -13.11
C PHE A 155 11.26 -25.23 -11.74
N VAL A 156 12.32 -24.54 -11.36
CA VAL A 156 13.07 -24.79 -10.13
C VAL A 156 12.80 -23.68 -9.12
N ALA A 157 12.34 -24.04 -7.94
CA ALA A 157 12.18 -23.10 -6.83
C ALA A 157 13.37 -23.14 -5.89
N ILE A 158 13.99 -21.97 -5.66
CA ILE A 158 15.06 -21.80 -4.68
C ILE A 158 14.48 -21.07 -3.47
N LEU A 159 14.38 -21.76 -2.34
CA LEU A 159 13.86 -21.23 -1.09
C LEU A 159 15.00 -20.96 -0.11
N GLY A 160 15.08 -19.73 0.41
CA GLY A 160 16.12 -19.33 1.36
C GLY A 160 15.65 -18.24 2.32
N GLY A 161 16.46 -17.98 3.35
CA GLY A 161 16.24 -16.91 4.32
C GLY A 161 16.20 -17.40 5.78
N SER A 162 16.28 -16.47 6.73
CA SER A 162 16.45 -16.74 8.16
C SER A 162 15.18 -17.21 8.89
N LYS A 163 13.98 -16.92 8.35
CA LYS A 163 12.70 -17.29 8.99
C LYS A 163 12.07 -18.46 8.23
N VAL A 164 12.37 -19.66 8.65
CA VAL A 164 11.85 -20.90 8.04
C VAL A 164 10.33 -21.01 8.24
N SER A 165 9.84 -20.66 9.44
CA SER A 165 8.41 -20.74 9.78
C SER A 165 7.50 -19.97 8.81
N ASP A 166 7.94 -18.81 8.34
CA ASP A 166 7.15 -17.97 7.42
C ASP A 166 7.06 -18.59 6.00
N LYS A 167 7.77 -19.68 5.73
CA LYS A 167 7.87 -20.33 4.42
C LYS A 167 7.26 -21.73 4.37
N ILE A 168 6.84 -22.28 5.52
CA ILE A 168 6.26 -23.64 5.58
C ILE A 168 5.08 -23.76 4.61
N GLY A 169 4.12 -22.83 4.65
CA GLY A 169 2.98 -22.85 3.76
C GLY A 169 3.34 -22.72 2.27
N VAL A 170 4.43 -22.01 1.95
CA VAL A 170 4.94 -21.95 0.57
C VAL A 170 5.54 -23.30 0.18
N ILE A 171 6.34 -23.93 1.07
CA ILE A 171 6.95 -25.23 0.83
C ILE A 171 5.90 -26.32 0.64
N GLU A 172 4.83 -26.29 1.42
CA GLU A 172 3.73 -27.26 1.31
C GLU A 172 2.93 -27.15 0.00
N ASN A 173 2.84 -25.96 -0.57
CA ASN A 173 2.06 -25.68 -1.79
C ASN A 173 2.87 -25.75 -3.09
N LEU A 174 4.20 -25.71 -3.04
CA LEU A 174 5.06 -25.73 -4.22
C LEU A 174 5.37 -27.12 -4.82
N PRO A 175 5.46 -28.25 -4.06
CA PRO A 175 5.96 -29.52 -4.58
C PRO A 175 5.23 -30.03 -5.81
N ASN A 176 3.93 -29.72 -5.93
CA ASN A 176 3.13 -30.13 -7.09
C ASN A 176 3.26 -29.20 -8.30
N LYS A 177 4.03 -28.10 -8.19
CA LYS A 177 4.18 -27.08 -9.23
C LYS A 177 5.60 -26.97 -9.79
N VAL A 178 6.58 -27.52 -9.07
CA VAL A 178 8.02 -27.47 -9.44
C VAL A 178 8.55 -28.83 -9.88
N ASP A 179 9.68 -28.82 -10.59
CA ASP A 179 10.40 -30.04 -11.01
C ASP A 179 11.38 -30.50 -9.94
#